data_2abf8d573e1b74d82917d3f346d28bd5
#
_entry.id   2abf8d573e1b74d82917d3f346d28bd5
#
_cell.length_a   1.000
_cell.length_b   1.000
_cell.length_c   1.000
_cell.angle_alpha   90.00
_cell.angle_beta   90.00
_cell.angle_gamma   90.00
#
_symmetry.space_group_name_H-M   'P 1'
#
loop_
_entity.id
_entity.type
_entity.pdbx_description
1 polymer ?
#
loop_
_entity_poly.entity_id
_entity_poly.type
_entity_poly.pdbx_seq_one_letter_code
_entity_poly.pdbx_strand_id
1 'polypeptide(L)'
;VLEPPLAPDVLDRATGALLGQALGDALGVPYEFGTPPGPQEWPELRGGGLGPYAPGEWSDDTQMTACLVRVAARGGRLRTEAELDAVAAAFVAWRSGGASDIGVQTAAVIDRAAGGDGGPAERMRAAAWQVFADTGRAAGNGALMRTAVVGLLALDDRRATAVAARAVAELTHADPLAAESCVLWSEAVRVAVVEGRLDLRGGLDLLAPERAAAWSGWIDDAERTSPDTDLTGNGFTVTALQAAWHVLHDLHDVHGRPGPDEALARLAAAIRIGGDTDTVAAITGGLLGALVGVAALPMPLLRQVHGWPGWDGRELGGRARVIAQGGPGRAGIPGTQTCPLCGTSGTPNPRYPDHVCGWCAAWVTDEDGRPVDLFNASFSGGYLARYPDGSPASAQVAAGRVWIGGEPLRAGEARFGGIVVQRQEETR
;
A
#
# COMPACT_ATOMS: atom_id res chain seq x y z
N VAL A 1 0.80 -11.96 27.37
CA VAL A 1 2.07 -11.24 27.25
C VAL A 1 1.82 -10.17 26.19
N LEU A 2 1.99 -8.89 26.52
CA LEU A 2 1.90 -7.80 25.52
C LEU A 2 3.16 -7.90 24.64
N GLU A 3 2.99 -8.09 23.35
CA GLU A 3 4.11 -8.05 22.43
C GLU A 3 4.72 -6.62 22.40
N PRO A 4 6.06 -6.52 22.31
CA PRO A 4 6.70 -5.21 22.23
C PRO A 4 6.26 -4.50 20.95
N PRO A 5 6.24 -3.16 20.94
CA PRO A 5 5.92 -2.41 19.71
C PRO A 5 6.87 -2.81 18.59
N LEU A 6 6.36 -2.89 17.37
CA LEU A 6 7.18 -3.17 16.18
C LEU A 6 8.32 -2.16 16.07
N ALA A 7 9.47 -2.63 15.60
CA ALA A 7 10.62 -1.77 15.34
C ALA A 7 10.27 -0.67 14.33
N PRO A 8 10.83 0.55 14.48
CA PRO A 8 10.51 1.68 13.61
C PRO A 8 10.73 1.41 12.12
N ASP A 9 11.76 0.64 11.77
CA ASP A 9 12.09 0.27 10.41
C ASP A 9 11.10 -0.74 9.81
N VAL A 10 10.53 -1.64 10.63
CA VAL A 10 9.45 -2.54 10.21
C VAL A 10 8.18 -1.75 9.91
N LEU A 11 7.83 -0.77 10.77
CA LEU A 11 6.70 0.11 10.53
C LEU A 11 6.91 1.01 9.31
N ASP A 12 8.14 1.46 9.07
CA ASP A 12 8.49 2.23 7.88
C ASP A 12 8.28 1.41 6.61
N ARG A 13 8.76 0.17 6.57
CA ARG A 13 8.55 -0.77 5.46
C ARG A 13 7.09 -1.16 5.27
N ALA A 14 6.34 -1.42 6.35
CA ALA A 14 4.91 -1.68 6.27
C ALA A 14 4.13 -0.49 5.68
N THR A 15 4.51 0.74 6.05
CA THR A 15 3.95 1.96 5.49
C THR A 15 4.29 2.07 4.00
N GLY A 16 5.57 1.79 3.68
CA GLY A 16 6.09 1.79 2.31
C GLY A 16 5.34 0.84 1.39
N ALA A 17 4.93 -0.34 1.87
CA ALA A 17 4.19 -1.32 1.08
C ALA A 17 2.91 -0.76 0.47
N LEU A 18 2.05 -0.12 1.27
CA LEU A 18 0.80 0.44 0.74
C LEU A 18 1.00 1.74 -0.02
N LEU A 19 1.96 2.56 0.37
CA LEU A 19 2.24 3.81 -0.34
C LEU A 19 2.98 3.60 -1.64
N GLY A 20 3.87 2.61 -1.70
CA GLY A 20 4.52 2.22 -2.94
C GLY A 20 3.52 1.66 -3.94
N GLN A 21 2.57 0.83 -3.48
CA GLN A 21 1.46 0.35 -4.30
C GLN A 21 0.65 1.53 -4.86
N ALA A 22 0.15 2.42 -4.01
CA ALA A 22 -0.67 3.55 -4.43
C ALA A 22 0.07 4.53 -5.35
N LEU A 23 1.36 4.73 -5.13
CA LEU A 23 2.19 5.56 -6.01
C LEU A 23 2.40 4.89 -7.37
N GLY A 24 2.69 3.59 -7.39
CA GLY A 24 2.85 2.83 -8.62
C GLY A 24 1.57 2.87 -9.47
N ASP A 25 0.44 2.55 -8.86
CA ASP A 25 -0.90 2.64 -9.43
C ASP A 25 -1.13 4.03 -10.08
N ALA A 26 -1.13 5.11 -9.29
CA ALA A 26 -1.40 6.47 -9.78
C ALA A 26 -0.42 6.96 -10.85
N LEU A 27 0.84 6.51 -10.83
CA LEU A 27 1.83 6.79 -11.88
C LEU A 27 1.56 5.99 -13.16
N GLY A 28 1.02 4.77 -13.04
CA GLY A 28 0.73 3.87 -14.16
C GLY A 28 -0.55 4.24 -14.90
N VAL A 29 -1.57 4.75 -14.19
CA VAL A 29 -2.88 5.13 -14.74
C VAL A 29 -2.83 5.86 -16.08
N PRO A 30 -2.01 6.90 -16.30
CA PRO A 30 -2.03 7.64 -17.57
C PRO A 30 -1.57 6.84 -18.79
N TYR A 31 -0.98 5.67 -18.58
CA TYR A 31 -0.31 4.90 -19.63
C TYR A 31 -0.97 3.54 -19.89
N GLU A 32 -2.00 3.19 -19.10
CA GLU A 32 -2.71 1.91 -19.16
C GLU A 32 -3.27 1.64 -20.56
N PHE A 33 -2.86 0.50 -21.15
CA PHE A 33 -3.12 0.10 -22.54
C PHE A 33 -2.82 1.18 -23.61
N GLY A 34 -2.06 2.20 -23.21
CA GLY A 34 -1.63 3.30 -24.07
C GLY A 34 -0.15 3.21 -24.43
N THR A 35 0.44 4.36 -24.77
CA THR A 35 1.87 4.47 -25.06
C THR A 35 2.63 4.75 -23.76
N PRO A 36 3.53 3.84 -23.32
CA PRO A 36 4.36 4.07 -22.13
C PRO A 36 5.32 5.27 -22.34
N PRO A 37 5.84 5.85 -21.24
CA PRO A 37 6.84 6.92 -21.33
C PRO A 37 8.14 6.41 -21.97
N GLY A 38 8.77 7.24 -22.78
CA GLY A 38 10.04 6.93 -23.41
C GLY A 38 11.17 6.71 -22.40
N PRO A 39 12.34 6.16 -22.85
CA PRO A 39 13.44 5.82 -21.94
C PRO A 39 14.01 7.00 -21.12
N GLN A 40 13.85 8.22 -21.61
CA GLN A 40 14.31 9.46 -20.97
C GLN A 40 13.19 10.24 -20.26
N GLU A 41 11.95 9.76 -20.35
CA GLU A 41 10.78 10.41 -19.77
C GLU A 41 10.42 9.76 -18.43
N TRP A 42 10.17 10.58 -17.42
CA TRP A 42 9.65 10.11 -16.15
C TRP A 42 8.13 10.02 -16.17
N PRO A 43 7.53 8.98 -15.59
CA PRO A 43 6.09 8.93 -15.44
C PRO A 43 5.61 10.06 -14.51
N GLU A 44 4.43 10.61 -14.81
CA GLU A 44 3.85 11.74 -14.10
C GLU A 44 2.46 11.38 -13.57
N LEU A 45 2.07 11.97 -12.45
CA LEU A 45 0.74 11.84 -11.84
C LEU A 45 -0.29 12.70 -12.60
N ARG A 46 -0.53 12.40 -13.88
CA ARG A 46 -1.41 13.21 -14.77
C ARG A 46 -2.89 12.88 -14.62
N GLY A 47 -3.22 11.69 -14.08
CA GLY A 47 -4.57 11.15 -14.14
C GLY A 47 -5.01 10.77 -15.56
N GLY A 48 -6.29 10.63 -15.80
CA GLY A 48 -6.82 10.12 -17.07
C GLY A 48 -6.84 8.60 -17.13
N GLY A 49 -6.24 7.97 -18.15
CA GLY A 49 -6.28 6.53 -18.35
C GLY A 49 -7.64 6.06 -18.87
N LEU A 50 -8.09 4.87 -18.48
CA LEU A 50 -9.39 4.32 -18.87
C LEU A 50 -10.55 4.96 -18.11
N GLY A 51 -10.29 5.48 -16.90
CA GLY A 51 -11.26 6.21 -16.08
C GLY A 51 -11.03 7.72 -16.07
N PRO A 52 -11.97 8.51 -15.51
CA PRO A 52 -11.83 9.95 -15.36
C PRO A 52 -11.02 10.32 -14.11
N TYR A 53 -9.84 9.69 -13.92
CA TYR A 53 -9.01 9.89 -12.74
C TYR A 53 -8.39 11.30 -12.71
N ALA A 54 -8.42 11.94 -11.55
CA ALA A 54 -7.73 13.21 -11.31
C ALA A 54 -6.21 13.01 -11.22
N PRO A 55 -5.38 14.05 -11.40
CA PRO A 55 -3.95 13.95 -11.16
C PRO A 55 -3.62 13.43 -9.75
N GLY A 56 -2.86 12.33 -9.67
CA GLY A 56 -2.52 11.67 -8.42
C GLY A 56 -3.59 10.71 -7.87
N GLU A 57 -4.73 10.59 -8.52
CA GLU A 57 -5.76 9.64 -8.12
C GLU A 57 -5.37 8.22 -8.55
N TRP A 58 -5.49 7.28 -7.59
CA TRP A 58 -5.28 5.85 -7.83
C TRP A 58 -6.52 5.17 -8.42
N SER A 59 -6.29 4.09 -9.18
CA SER A 59 -7.29 3.29 -9.87
C SER A 59 -7.90 2.19 -8.97
N ASP A 60 -8.54 1.21 -9.59
CA ASP A 60 -9.17 0.08 -8.91
C ASP A 60 -8.18 -0.79 -8.13
N ASP A 61 -6.90 -0.83 -8.48
CA ASP A 61 -5.84 -1.52 -7.74
C ASP A 61 -5.80 -1.10 -6.27
N THR A 62 -5.67 0.19 -6.02
CA THR A 62 -5.62 0.74 -4.66
C THR A 62 -7.03 0.91 -4.07
N GLN A 63 -8.05 1.17 -4.87
CA GLN A 63 -9.44 1.23 -4.41
C GLN A 63 -9.90 -0.13 -3.86
N MET A 64 -9.59 -1.24 -4.53
CA MET A 64 -9.87 -2.59 -4.02
C MET A 64 -9.01 -2.93 -2.81
N THR A 65 -7.74 -2.51 -2.79
CA THR A 65 -6.90 -2.59 -1.59
C THR A 65 -7.53 -1.84 -0.42
N ALA A 66 -8.10 -0.66 -0.63
CA ALA A 66 -8.77 0.11 0.42
C ALA A 66 -9.98 -0.64 1.01
N CYS A 67 -10.68 -1.48 0.25
CA CYS A 67 -11.72 -2.37 0.77
C CYS A 67 -11.16 -3.35 1.81
N LEU A 68 -9.99 -3.96 1.53
CA LEU A 68 -9.29 -4.86 2.46
C LEU A 68 -8.78 -4.10 3.69
N VAL A 69 -8.16 -2.95 3.47
CA VAL A 69 -7.62 -2.06 4.52
C VAL A 69 -8.70 -1.66 5.52
N ARG A 70 -9.93 -1.39 5.09
CA ARG A 70 -11.05 -1.03 5.98
C ARG A 70 -11.39 -2.12 7.00
N VAL A 71 -11.24 -3.39 6.62
CA VAL A 71 -11.47 -4.54 7.52
C VAL A 71 -10.22 -4.78 8.37
N ALA A 72 -9.05 -4.82 7.73
CA ALA A 72 -7.79 -5.11 8.38
C ALA A 72 -7.39 -4.07 9.44
N ALA A 73 -7.61 -2.78 9.17
CA ALA A 73 -7.32 -1.70 10.12
C ALA A 73 -8.17 -1.73 11.41
N ARG A 74 -9.23 -2.54 11.43
CA ARG A 74 -10.04 -2.81 12.64
C ARG A 74 -9.53 -4.03 13.43
N GLY A 75 -8.41 -4.64 13.01
CA GLY A 75 -7.84 -5.84 13.60
C GLY A 75 -8.24 -7.14 12.89
N GLY A 76 -8.92 -7.06 11.77
CA GLY A 76 -9.27 -8.22 10.94
C GLY A 76 -8.02 -8.87 10.32
N ARG A 77 -8.00 -10.20 10.31
CA ARG A 77 -6.91 -11.00 9.71
C ARG A 77 -7.30 -11.60 8.36
N LEU A 78 -8.48 -11.25 7.83
CA LEU A 78 -9.05 -11.68 6.56
C LEU A 78 -9.08 -13.21 6.37
N ARG A 79 -9.40 -13.94 7.43
CA ARG A 79 -9.42 -15.43 7.45
C ARG A 79 -10.74 -16.02 7.91
N THR A 80 -11.55 -15.25 8.63
CA THR A 80 -12.87 -15.69 9.09
C THR A 80 -13.94 -15.32 8.06
N GLU A 81 -15.01 -16.13 8.01
CA GLU A 81 -16.12 -15.84 7.09
C GLU A 81 -16.70 -14.45 7.30
N ALA A 82 -16.87 -14.02 8.56
CA ALA A 82 -17.35 -12.68 8.88
C ALA A 82 -16.45 -11.55 8.36
N GLU A 83 -15.12 -11.72 8.38
CA GLU A 83 -14.18 -10.76 7.81
C GLU A 83 -14.25 -10.75 6.29
N LEU A 84 -14.37 -11.92 5.66
CA LEU A 84 -14.52 -12.06 4.21
C LEU A 84 -15.87 -11.52 3.73
N ASP A 85 -16.95 -11.70 4.50
CA ASP A 85 -18.25 -11.07 4.24
C ASP A 85 -18.14 -9.54 4.27
N ALA A 86 -17.38 -8.99 5.21
CA ALA A 86 -17.14 -7.55 5.28
C ALA A 86 -16.34 -7.03 4.08
N VAL A 87 -15.35 -7.80 3.59
CA VAL A 87 -14.61 -7.48 2.37
C VAL A 87 -15.50 -7.54 1.13
N ALA A 88 -16.28 -8.63 0.99
CA ALA A 88 -17.20 -8.80 -0.12
C ALA A 88 -18.24 -7.68 -0.18
N ALA A 89 -18.80 -7.31 0.98
CA ALA A 89 -19.72 -6.17 1.09
C ALA A 89 -19.03 -4.84 0.71
N ALA A 90 -17.76 -4.67 1.05
CA ALA A 90 -16.99 -3.47 0.67
C ALA A 90 -16.76 -3.42 -0.85
N PHE A 91 -16.50 -4.56 -1.53
CA PHE A 91 -16.39 -4.61 -2.99
C PHE A 91 -17.72 -4.27 -3.69
N VAL A 92 -18.84 -4.77 -3.17
CA VAL A 92 -20.17 -4.41 -3.70
C VAL A 92 -20.44 -2.91 -3.51
N ALA A 93 -20.14 -2.35 -2.34
CA ALA A 93 -20.31 -0.93 -2.07
C ALA A 93 -19.42 -0.06 -2.96
N TRP A 94 -18.17 -0.47 -3.19
CA TRP A 94 -17.24 0.19 -4.12
C TRP A 94 -17.78 0.19 -5.54
N ARG A 95 -18.23 -0.98 -6.05
CA ARG A 95 -18.84 -1.12 -7.37
C ARG A 95 -20.06 -0.20 -7.56
N SER A 96 -20.92 -0.14 -6.53
CA SER A 96 -22.14 0.69 -6.56
C SER A 96 -21.86 2.18 -6.35
N GLY A 97 -20.73 2.51 -5.73
CA GLY A 97 -20.32 3.88 -5.39
C GLY A 97 -19.62 4.64 -6.51
N GLY A 98 -19.54 4.08 -7.73
CA GLY A 98 -19.00 4.75 -8.90
C GLY A 98 -17.55 4.36 -9.23
N ALA A 99 -17.18 3.09 -9.04
CA ALA A 99 -15.95 2.56 -9.64
C ALA A 99 -15.96 2.86 -11.14
N SER A 100 -15.04 3.70 -11.60
CA SER A 100 -15.01 4.22 -12.97
C SER A 100 -14.31 3.25 -13.93
N ASP A 101 -13.38 2.49 -13.41
CA ASP A 101 -12.67 1.42 -14.08
C ASP A 101 -12.72 0.18 -13.20
N ILE A 102 -12.95 -0.96 -13.78
CA ILE A 102 -13.03 -2.24 -13.10
C ILE A 102 -12.76 -3.38 -14.07
N GLY A 103 -11.84 -4.24 -13.74
CA GLY A 103 -11.53 -5.40 -14.56
C GLY A 103 -12.76 -6.26 -14.87
N VAL A 104 -12.90 -6.67 -16.13
CA VAL A 104 -14.08 -7.38 -16.67
C VAL A 104 -14.48 -8.59 -15.81
N GLN A 105 -13.50 -9.38 -15.36
CA GLN A 105 -13.75 -10.53 -14.51
C GLN A 105 -14.31 -10.13 -13.13
N THR A 106 -13.70 -9.14 -12.50
CA THR A 106 -14.13 -8.63 -11.18
C THR A 106 -15.55 -8.08 -11.25
N ALA A 107 -15.87 -7.29 -12.29
CA ALA A 107 -17.21 -6.77 -12.52
C ALA A 107 -18.24 -7.89 -12.67
N ALA A 108 -17.95 -8.89 -13.51
CA ALA A 108 -18.83 -10.03 -13.74
C ALA A 108 -19.10 -10.83 -12.47
N VAL A 109 -18.11 -11.01 -11.59
CA VAL A 109 -18.27 -11.71 -10.32
C VAL A 109 -19.13 -10.90 -9.35
N ILE A 110 -18.85 -9.60 -9.18
CA ILE A 110 -19.61 -8.74 -8.25
C ILE A 110 -21.07 -8.63 -8.69
N ASP A 111 -21.31 -8.43 -9.99
CA ASP A 111 -22.66 -8.30 -10.54
C ASP A 111 -23.47 -9.61 -10.38
N ARG A 112 -22.83 -10.79 -10.56
CA ARG A 112 -23.48 -12.10 -10.31
C ARG A 112 -23.73 -12.37 -8.81
N ALA A 113 -22.84 -11.91 -7.95
CA ALA A 113 -22.97 -12.08 -6.51
C ALA A 113 -24.05 -11.18 -5.88
N ALA A 114 -24.62 -10.22 -6.60
CA ALA A 114 -25.61 -9.27 -6.10
C ALA A 114 -26.93 -9.93 -5.68
N GLY A 115 -27.22 -11.14 -6.18
CA GLY A 115 -28.40 -11.93 -5.83
C GLY A 115 -28.02 -13.31 -5.31
N GLY A 116 -28.96 -13.98 -4.62
CA GLY A 116 -28.79 -15.36 -4.13
C GLY A 116 -28.80 -15.49 -2.62
N ASP A 117 -28.86 -16.74 -2.16
CA ASP A 117 -28.83 -17.10 -0.75
C ASP A 117 -27.40 -17.20 -0.22
N GLY A 118 -27.23 -17.08 1.09
CA GLY A 118 -25.93 -17.17 1.75
C GLY A 118 -25.26 -15.82 2.06
N GLY A 119 -24.09 -15.87 2.72
CA GLY A 119 -23.30 -14.70 3.07
C GLY A 119 -22.68 -14.01 1.84
N PRO A 120 -22.31 -12.72 1.95
CA PRO A 120 -21.68 -11.99 0.85
C PRO A 120 -20.45 -12.68 0.26
N ALA A 121 -19.56 -13.22 1.09
CA ALA A 121 -18.35 -13.92 0.64
C ALA A 121 -18.67 -15.24 -0.04
N GLU A 122 -19.64 -16.01 0.48
CA GLU A 122 -20.08 -17.26 -0.14
C GLU A 122 -20.64 -17.00 -1.54
N ARG A 123 -21.55 -16.04 -1.69
CA ARG A 123 -22.10 -15.67 -3.00
C ARG A 123 -21.04 -15.23 -3.98
N MET A 124 -20.05 -14.45 -3.50
CA MET A 124 -18.97 -13.95 -4.35
C MET A 124 -18.06 -15.10 -4.84
N ARG A 125 -17.67 -16.02 -3.96
CA ARG A 125 -16.95 -17.24 -4.34
C ARG A 125 -17.73 -18.12 -5.33
N ALA A 126 -19.03 -18.30 -5.09
CA ALA A 126 -19.90 -19.05 -6.01
C ALA A 126 -19.95 -18.39 -7.40
N ALA A 127 -20.08 -17.05 -7.45
CA ALA A 127 -20.05 -16.28 -8.68
C ALA A 127 -18.68 -16.39 -9.40
N ALA A 128 -17.55 -16.34 -8.66
CA ALA A 128 -16.22 -16.53 -9.21
C ALA A 128 -16.05 -17.90 -9.86
N TRP A 129 -16.54 -18.95 -9.21
CA TRP A 129 -16.57 -20.31 -9.79
C TRP A 129 -17.43 -20.41 -11.04
N GLN A 130 -18.58 -19.75 -11.09
CA GLN A 130 -19.42 -19.71 -12.29
C GLN A 130 -18.71 -19.02 -13.44
N VAL A 131 -18.05 -17.86 -13.18
CA VAL A 131 -17.26 -17.15 -14.21
C VAL A 131 -16.12 -18.05 -14.73
N PHE A 132 -15.43 -18.77 -13.85
CA PHE A 132 -14.39 -19.71 -14.25
C PHE A 132 -14.94 -20.87 -15.07
N ALA A 133 -16.05 -21.48 -14.66
CA ALA A 133 -16.69 -22.57 -15.37
C ALA A 133 -17.17 -22.16 -16.78
N ASP A 134 -17.72 -20.93 -16.90
CA ASP A 134 -18.23 -20.41 -18.17
C ASP A 134 -17.11 -20.06 -19.17
N THR A 135 -15.96 -19.58 -18.66
CA THR A 135 -14.90 -19.01 -19.52
C THR A 135 -13.70 -19.94 -19.70
N GLY A 136 -13.49 -20.89 -18.77
CA GLY A 136 -12.29 -21.70 -18.69
C GLY A 136 -11.01 -20.90 -18.43
N ARG A 137 -11.13 -19.60 -18.18
CA ARG A 137 -10.03 -18.65 -17.94
C ARG A 137 -10.50 -17.64 -16.90
N ALA A 138 -9.87 -17.64 -15.72
CA ALA A 138 -10.19 -16.71 -14.64
C ALA A 138 -8.95 -16.34 -13.81
N ALA A 139 -7.78 -16.35 -14.45
CA ALA A 139 -6.48 -16.02 -13.84
C ALA A 139 -6.05 -14.59 -14.20
N GLY A 140 -6.96 -13.62 -14.13
CA GLY A 140 -6.63 -12.21 -14.22
C GLY A 140 -5.74 -11.75 -13.06
N ASN A 141 -5.06 -10.62 -13.24
CA ASN A 141 -4.17 -10.01 -12.25
C ASN A 141 -4.93 -9.24 -11.13
N GLY A 142 -6.25 -9.04 -11.26
CA GLY A 142 -7.07 -8.23 -10.36
C GLY A 142 -7.15 -8.71 -8.91
N ALA A 143 -6.75 -9.97 -8.61
CA ALA A 143 -6.53 -10.40 -7.24
C ALA A 143 -5.12 -10.02 -6.75
N LEU A 144 -4.09 -10.15 -7.60
CA LEU A 144 -2.70 -9.91 -7.26
C LEU A 144 -2.44 -8.43 -6.96
N MET A 145 -2.99 -7.52 -7.76
CA MET A 145 -2.80 -6.08 -7.67
C MET A 145 -3.14 -5.49 -6.30
N ARG A 146 -4.10 -6.10 -5.57
CA ARG A 146 -4.60 -5.63 -4.27
C ARG A 146 -4.02 -6.37 -3.06
N THR A 147 -2.98 -7.18 -3.24
CA THR A 147 -2.54 -8.19 -2.26
C THR A 147 -1.45 -7.68 -1.31
N ALA A 148 -0.78 -6.55 -1.57
CA ALA A 148 0.30 -6.06 -0.71
C ALA A 148 -0.12 -5.90 0.76
N VAL A 149 -1.35 -5.46 1.04
CA VAL A 149 -1.90 -5.36 2.40
C VAL A 149 -1.96 -6.69 3.14
N VAL A 150 -2.12 -7.81 2.42
CA VAL A 150 -2.21 -9.15 3.04
C VAL A 150 -0.88 -9.55 3.67
N GLY A 151 0.25 -9.15 3.07
CA GLY A 151 1.58 -9.34 3.65
C GLY A 151 1.79 -8.63 4.99
N LEU A 152 0.93 -7.69 5.37
CA LEU A 152 0.99 -6.95 6.64
C LEU A 152 0.15 -7.58 7.77
N LEU A 153 -0.74 -8.53 7.45
CA LEU A 153 -1.75 -9.04 8.40
C LEU A 153 -1.18 -9.93 9.51
N ALA A 154 -0.11 -10.68 9.21
CA ALA A 154 0.48 -11.66 10.12
C ALA A 154 1.99 -11.72 9.91
N LEU A 155 2.71 -10.69 10.36
CA LEU A 155 4.15 -10.52 10.13
C LEU A 155 4.98 -11.66 10.73
N ASP A 156 4.48 -12.31 11.76
CA ASP A 156 5.09 -13.44 12.51
C ASP A 156 4.63 -14.82 12.02
N ASP A 157 3.59 -14.90 11.14
CA ASP A 157 3.01 -16.19 10.71
C ASP A 157 2.78 -16.21 9.19
N ARG A 158 3.75 -16.77 8.47
CA ARG A 158 3.71 -16.92 7.01
C ARG A 158 2.56 -17.81 6.52
N ARG A 159 2.15 -18.82 7.31
CA ARG A 159 1.03 -19.70 6.94
C ARG A 159 -0.30 -18.96 7.06
N ALA A 160 -0.44 -18.15 8.10
CA ALA A 160 -1.59 -17.27 8.24
C ALA A 160 -1.69 -16.27 7.09
N THR A 161 -0.57 -15.69 6.64
CA THR A 161 -0.49 -14.81 5.46
C THR A 161 -0.95 -15.56 4.20
N ALA A 162 -0.46 -16.76 3.96
CA ALA A 162 -0.86 -17.57 2.79
C ALA A 162 -2.35 -17.93 2.78
N VAL A 163 -2.92 -18.28 3.95
CA VAL A 163 -4.37 -18.56 4.08
C VAL A 163 -5.20 -17.31 3.76
N ALA A 164 -4.81 -16.15 4.28
CA ALA A 164 -5.51 -14.90 4.01
C ALA A 164 -5.40 -14.49 2.53
N ALA A 165 -4.21 -14.64 1.91
CA ALA A 165 -4.00 -14.32 0.50
C ALA A 165 -4.90 -15.15 -0.41
N ARG A 166 -4.97 -16.46 -0.18
CA ARG A 166 -5.85 -17.36 -0.92
C ARG A 166 -7.33 -16.98 -0.72
N ALA A 167 -7.77 -16.82 0.52
CA ALA A 167 -9.16 -16.52 0.84
C ALA A 167 -9.64 -15.21 0.19
N VAL A 168 -8.79 -14.17 0.17
CA VAL A 168 -9.10 -12.88 -0.47
C VAL A 168 -9.12 -12.99 -1.99
N ALA A 169 -8.18 -13.74 -2.59
CA ALA A 169 -8.13 -13.95 -4.04
C ALA A 169 -9.38 -14.67 -4.54
N GLU A 170 -9.78 -15.74 -3.85
CA GLU A 170 -10.92 -16.61 -4.21
C GLU A 170 -12.28 -15.89 -4.15
N LEU A 171 -12.38 -14.72 -3.51
CA LEU A 171 -13.60 -13.90 -3.57
C LEU A 171 -13.98 -13.50 -5.02
N THR A 172 -12.98 -13.30 -5.89
CA THR A 172 -13.21 -12.83 -7.26
C THR A 172 -12.55 -13.66 -8.34
N HIS A 173 -11.58 -14.51 -7.98
CA HIS A 173 -10.76 -15.28 -8.93
C HIS A 173 -10.69 -16.74 -8.48
N ALA A 174 -11.46 -17.60 -9.12
CA ALA A 174 -11.51 -19.03 -8.79
C ALA A 174 -10.38 -19.85 -9.43
N ASP A 175 -9.63 -19.28 -10.38
CA ASP A 175 -8.47 -19.96 -10.98
C ASP A 175 -7.35 -20.09 -9.93
N PRO A 176 -6.80 -21.30 -9.71
CA PRO A 176 -5.73 -21.52 -8.74
C PRO A 176 -4.50 -20.62 -8.93
N LEU A 177 -4.17 -20.26 -10.19
CA LEU A 177 -3.03 -19.37 -10.49
C LEU A 177 -3.17 -18.00 -9.83
N ALA A 178 -4.39 -17.45 -9.78
CA ALA A 178 -4.63 -16.16 -9.13
C ALA A 178 -4.39 -16.23 -7.62
N ALA A 179 -4.84 -17.30 -6.95
CA ALA A 179 -4.60 -17.47 -5.52
C ALA A 179 -3.12 -17.76 -5.22
N GLU A 180 -2.45 -18.54 -6.06
CA GLU A 180 -1.03 -18.88 -5.90
C GLU A 180 -0.12 -17.65 -6.07
N SER A 181 -0.37 -16.80 -7.08
CA SER A 181 0.36 -15.55 -7.25
C SER A 181 0.21 -14.64 -6.03
N CYS A 182 -1.01 -14.55 -5.47
CA CYS A 182 -1.27 -13.79 -4.26
C CYS A 182 -0.53 -14.35 -3.03
N VAL A 183 -0.45 -15.68 -2.89
CA VAL A 183 0.33 -16.33 -1.80
C VAL A 183 1.80 -15.98 -1.91
N LEU A 184 2.40 -16.15 -3.10
CA LEU A 184 3.82 -15.85 -3.33
C LEU A 184 4.14 -14.37 -3.07
N TRP A 185 3.31 -13.47 -3.61
CA TRP A 185 3.55 -12.04 -3.48
C TRP A 185 3.33 -11.53 -2.05
N SER A 186 2.27 -11.99 -1.36
CA SER A 186 2.03 -11.62 0.03
C SER A 186 3.17 -12.09 0.96
N GLU A 187 3.70 -13.30 0.73
CA GLU A 187 4.86 -13.78 1.50
C GLU A 187 6.11 -12.96 1.19
N ALA A 188 6.36 -12.62 -0.08
CA ALA A 188 7.48 -11.76 -0.46
C ALA A 188 7.38 -10.37 0.20
N VAL A 189 6.18 -9.76 0.22
CA VAL A 189 5.92 -8.50 0.94
C VAL A 189 6.16 -8.66 2.44
N ARG A 190 5.67 -9.75 3.07
CA ARG A 190 5.91 -10.02 4.49
C ARG A 190 7.40 -10.12 4.81
N VAL A 191 8.15 -10.88 4.03
CA VAL A 191 9.62 -11.02 4.19
C VAL A 191 10.31 -9.67 4.00
N ALA A 192 9.95 -8.90 2.98
CA ALA A 192 10.50 -7.58 2.76
C ALA A 192 10.23 -6.64 3.94
N VAL A 193 9.03 -6.66 4.51
CA VAL A 193 8.67 -5.84 5.70
C VAL A 193 9.45 -6.27 6.93
N VAL A 194 9.53 -7.57 7.22
CA VAL A 194 10.16 -8.08 8.45
C VAL A 194 11.67 -8.07 8.37
N GLU A 195 12.23 -8.57 7.26
CA GLU A 195 13.64 -8.87 7.10
C GLU A 195 14.41 -7.84 6.25
N GLY A 196 13.69 -6.97 5.50
CA GLY A 196 14.31 -5.95 4.64
C GLY A 196 15.07 -6.54 3.45
N ARG A 197 14.60 -7.68 2.92
CA ARG A 197 15.17 -8.36 1.75
C ARG A 197 14.07 -8.86 0.80
N LEU A 198 14.40 -9.06 -0.45
CA LEU A 198 13.53 -9.71 -1.42
C LEU A 198 13.66 -11.23 -1.31
N ASP A 199 12.53 -11.93 -1.32
CA ASP A 199 12.49 -13.39 -1.38
C ASP A 199 11.15 -13.89 -1.93
N LEU A 200 11.03 -13.93 -3.25
CA LEU A 200 9.85 -14.49 -3.90
C LEU A 200 9.85 -16.03 -3.84
N ARG A 201 11.05 -16.65 -3.92
CA ARG A 201 11.19 -18.12 -3.94
C ARG A 201 10.89 -18.75 -2.57
N GLY A 202 11.09 -18.00 -1.49
CA GLY A 202 10.76 -18.45 -0.14
C GLY A 202 9.27 -18.79 0.05
N GLY A 203 8.38 -18.32 -0.82
CA GLY A 203 6.95 -18.66 -0.81
C GLY A 203 6.59 -19.97 -1.49
N LEU A 204 7.50 -20.60 -2.26
CA LEU A 204 7.20 -21.78 -3.08
C LEU A 204 6.75 -22.99 -2.24
N ASP A 205 7.27 -23.17 -1.04
CA ASP A 205 6.89 -24.27 -0.15
C ASP A 205 5.49 -24.09 0.51
N LEU A 206 4.84 -22.96 0.27
CA LEU A 206 3.44 -22.70 0.65
C LEU A 206 2.44 -23.19 -0.41
N LEU A 207 2.95 -23.65 -1.57
CA LEU A 207 2.19 -24.22 -2.67
C LEU A 207 2.31 -25.75 -2.69
N ALA A 208 1.43 -26.42 -3.45
CA ALA A 208 1.60 -27.83 -3.74
C ALA A 208 2.88 -28.09 -4.58
N PRO A 209 3.58 -29.22 -4.38
CA PRO A 209 4.90 -29.42 -5.01
C PRO A 209 4.95 -29.25 -6.53
N GLU A 210 3.94 -29.76 -7.24
CA GLU A 210 3.82 -29.64 -8.70
C GLU A 210 3.58 -28.19 -9.14
N ARG A 211 2.87 -27.41 -8.33
CA ARG A 211 2.61 -26.00 -8.56
C ARG A 211 3.87 -25.16 -8.26
N ALA A 212 4.55 -25.48 -7.18
CA ALA A 212 5.83 -24.85 -6.81
C ALA A 212 6.88 -25.00 -7.93
N ALA A 213 6.96 -26.18 -8.57
CA ALA A 213 7.87 -26.40 -9.69
C ALA A 213 7.53 -25.52 -10.91
N ALA A 214 6.24 -25.38 -11.25
CA ALA A 214 5.80 -24.49 -12.34
C ALA A 214 6.15 -23.03 -12.03
N TRP A 215 5.82 -22.54 -10.82
CA TRP A 215 6.15 -21.18 -10.39
C TRP A 215 7.65 -20.91 -10.33
N SER A 216 8.47 -21.90 -9.90
CA SER A 216 9.93 -21.78 -9.96
C SER A 216 10.42 -21.53 -11.38
N GLY A 217 9.86 -22.23 -12.38
CA GLY A 217 10.20 -22.02 -13.78
C GLY A 217 9.81 -20.60 -14.26
N TRP A 218 8.63 -20.11 -13.93
CA TRP A 218 8.19 -18.77 -14.32
C TRP A 218 9.00 -17.66 -13.63
N ILE A 219 9.45 -17.88 -12.39
CA ILE A 219 10.37 -16.97 -11.69
C ILE A 219 11.72 -16.97 -12.39
N ASP A 220 12.24 -18.16 -12.76
CA ASP A 220 13.49 -18.27 -13.54
C ASP A 220 13.40 -17.54 -14.87
N ASP A 221 12.24 -17.62 -15.56
CA ASP A 221 12.01 -16.91 -16.80
C ASP A 221 12.03 -15.40 -16.60
N ALA A 222 11.38 -14.88 -15.56
CA ALA A 222 11.37 -13.46 -15.23
C ALA A 222 12.77 -12.90 -14.92
N GLU A 223 13.61 -13.67 -14.20
CA GLU A 223 14.99 -13.28 -13.86
C GLU A 223 15.95 -13.33 -15.08
N ARG A 224 15.64 -14.18 -16.07
CA ARG A 224 16.42 -14.32 -17.32
C ARG A 224 15.86 -13.51 -18.47
N THR A 225 14.78 -12.78 -18.27
CA THR A 225 14.11 -12.00 -19.31
C THR A 225 15.10 -11.05 -20.00
N SER A 226 15.15 -11.14 -21.33
CA SER A 226 15.90 -10.23 -22.18
C SER A 226 15.05 -9.00 -22.53
N PRO A 227 15.63 -7.91 -23.04
CA PRO A 227 14.88 -6.74 -23.52
C PRO A 227 13.83 -7.06 -24.58
N ASP A 228 13.96 -8.21 -25.24
CA ASP A 228 13.06 -8.66 -26.31
C ASP A 228 11.89 -9.54 -25.78
N THR A 229 11.85 -9.82 -24.48
CA THR A 229 10.76 -10.61 -23.89
C THR A 229 9.49 -9.77 -23.79
N ASP A 230 8.41 -10.26 -24.43
CA ASP A 230 7.12 -9.60 -24.36
C ASP A 230 6.41 -9.92 -23.02
N LEU A 231 6.37 -8.92 -22.14
CA LEU A 231 5.63 -8.95 -20.87
C LEU A 231 4.34 -8.10 -20.92
N THR A 232 3.91 -7.67 -22.12
CA THR A 232 2.71 -6.81 -22.26
C THR A 232 1.40 -7.57 -22.06
N GLY A 233 1.43 -8.91 -22.12
CA GLY A 233 0.28 -9.76 -21.77
C GLY A 233 -0.01 -9.85 -20.25
N ASN A 234 0.26 -8.79 -19.52
CA ASN A 234 0.28 -8.71 -18.07
C ASN A 234 -1.09 -8.51 -17.38
N GLY A 235 -2.18 -8.52 -18.13
CA GLY A 235 -3.51 -8.78 -17.61
C GLY A 235 -3.68 -10.20 -17.04
N PHE A 236 -2.77 -11.14 -17.38
CA PHE A 236 -2.68 -12.49 -16.82
C PHE A 236 -1.78 -12.48 -15.57
N THR A 237 -2.26 -13.08 -14.46
CA THR A 237 -1.61 -12.98 -13.15
C THR A 237 -0.15 -13.46 -13.12
N VAL A 238 0.19 -14.51 -13.92
CA VAL A 238 1.56 -15.01 -13.99
C VAL A 238 2.47 -14.00 -14.67
N THR A 239 2.06 -13.45 -15.82
CA THR A 239 2.83 -12.43 -16.54
C THR A 239 2.93 -11.13 -15.74
N ALA A 240 1.86 -10.73 -15.00
CA ALA A 240 1.92 -9.56 -14.11
C ALA A 240 2.95 -9.74 -12.99
N LEU A 241 2.98 -10.92 -12.35
CA LEU A 241 3.98 -11.25 -11.34
C LEU A 241 5.40 -11.28 -11.94
N GLN A 242 5.56 -11.90 -13.13
CA GLN A 242 6.84 -11.92 -13.83
C GLN A 242 7.33 -10.51 -14.19
N ALA A 243 6.44 -9.65 -14.68
CA ALA A 243 6.75 -8.24 -15.01
C ALA A 243 7.22 -7.47 -13.78
N ALA A 244 6.49 -7.57 -12.68
CA ALA A 244 6.86 -6.92 -11.43
C ALA A 244 8.17 -7.47 -10.83
N TRP A 245 8.38 -8.80 -10.87
CA TRP A 245 9.59 -9.42 -10.36
C TRP A 245 10.81 -9.10 -11.22
N HIS A 246 10.64 -9.06 -12.55
CA HIS A 246 11.70 -8.70 -13.49
C HIS A 246 12.38 -7.36 -13.15
N VAL A 247 11.61 -6.36 -12.74
CA VAL A 247 12.17 -5.03 -12.42
C VAL A 247 12.71 -4.90 -11.00
N LEU A 248 12.51 -5.93 -10.15
CA LEU A 248 12.92 -5.89 -8.73
C LEU A 248 14.03 -6.87 -8.35
N HIS A 249 14.13 -8.01 -9.04
CA HIS A 249 14.91 -9.17 -8.59
C HIS A 249 16.40 -8.89 -8.37
N ASP A 250 16.97 -7.91 -9.03
CA ASP A 250 18.38 -7.51 -8.93
C ASP A 250 18.68 -6.49 -7.81
N LEU A 251 17.64 -5.99 -7.12
CA LEU A 251 17.82 -5.01 -6.04
C LEU A 251 18.56 -5.56 -4.81
N HIS A 252 18.62 -6.89 -4.64
CA HIS A 252 19.34 -7.50 -3.53
C HIS A 252 20.87 -7.40 -3.67
N ASP A 253 21.38 -7.17 -4.87
CA ASP A 253 22.81 -7.04 -5.17
C ASP A 253 23.34 -5.61 -4.99
N VAL A 254 22.47 -4.64 -4.70
CA VAL A 254 22.84 -3.23 -4.54
C VAL A 254 23.35 -3.00 -3.12
N HIS A 255 24.62 -2.57 -2.98
CA HIS A 255 25.22 -2.17 -1.71
C HIS A 255 24.55 -0.87 -1.21
N GLY A 256 23.56 -0.99 -0.33
CA GLY A 256 22.81 0.09 0.29
C GLY A 256 21.31 0.01 0.01
N ARG A 257 20.49 0.72 0.80
CA ARG A 257 19.05 0.84 0.50
C ARG A 257 18.86 1.78 -0.68
N PRO A 258 18.03 1.39 -1.68
CA PRO A 258 17.64 2.29 -2.77
C PRO A 258 17.07 3.60 -2.21
N GLY A 259 17.45 4.73 -2.80
CA GLY A 259 16.88 6.03 -2.47
C GLY A 259 15.64 6.35 -3.31
N PRO A 260 15.05 7.56 -3.14
CA PRO A 260 13.83 7.96 -3.85
C PRO A 260 13.95 7.93 -5.38
N ASP A 261 15.11 8.30 -5.91
CA ASP A 261 15.37 8.29 -7.36
C ASP A 261 15.40 6.85 -7.92
N GLU A 262 16.05 5.93 -7.20
CA GLU A 262 16.07 4.52 -7.58
C GLU A 262 14.68 3.89 -7.47
N ALA A 263 13.93 4.19 -6.40
CA ALA A 263 12.56 3.72 -6.26
C ALA A 263 11.68 4.20 -7.42
N LEU A 264 11.78 5.47 -7.79
CA LEU A 264 11.05 6.02 -8.93
C LEU A 264 11.50 5.40 -10.26
N ALA A 265 12.80 5.11 -10.42
CA ALA A 265 13.34 4.45 -11.61
C ALA A 265 12.75 3.04 -11.78
N ARG A 266 12.56 2.27 -10.69
CA ARG A 266 11.94 0.94 -10.74
C ARG A 266 10.45 1.01 -11.09
N LEU A 267 9.70 1.96 -10.54
CA LEU A 267 8.31 2.19 -10.95
C LEU A 267 8.22 2.59 -12.43
N ALA A 268 9.11 3.48 -12.88
CA ALA A 268 9.18 3.87 -14.29
C ALA A 268 9.52 2.68 -15.20
N ALA A 269 10.41 1.77 -14.77
CA ALA A 269 10.73 0.55 -15.51
C ALA A 269 9.50 -0.38 -15.63
N ALA A 270 8.73 -0.54 -14.55
CA ALA A 270 7.48 -1.31 -14.57
C ALA A 270 6.46 -0.73 -15.56
N ILE A 271 6.27 0.59 -15.55
CA ILE A 271 5.34 1.28 -16.46
C ILE A 271 5.81 1.16 -17.92
N ARG A 272 7.12 1.21 -18.18
CA ARG A 272 7.69 1.08 -19.54
C ARG A 272 7.50 -0.30 -20.17
N ILE A 273 7.20 -1.33 -19.39
CA ILE A 273 6.81 -2.64 -19.94
C ILE A 273 5.58 -2.48 -20.85
N GLY A 274 4.66 -1.56 -20.51
CA GLY A 274 3.41 -1.37 -21.25
C GLY A 274 2.32 -2.39 -20.88
N GLY A 275 1.22 -2.36 -21.61
CA GLY A 275 0.03 -3.16 -21.32
C GLY A 275 -0.75 -2.57 -20.14
N ASP A 276 -0.99 -3.35 -19.13
CA ASP A 276 -1.69 -3.02 -17.88
C ASP A 276 -0.69 -2.35 -16.91
N THR A 277 -0.42 -1.07 -17.17
CA THR A 277 0.72 -0.36 -16.57
C THR A 277 0.51 0.04 -15.12
N ASP A 278 -0.68 0.43 -14.74
CA ASP A 278 -1.03 0.77 -13.36
C ASP A 278 -1.01 -0.46 -12.45
N THR A 279 -1.60 -1.57 -12.90
CA THR A 279 -1.54 -2.84 -12.18
C THR A 279 -0.11 -3.34 -11.99
N VAL A 280 0.71 -3.38 -13.05
CA VAL A 280 2.11 -3.84 -12.90
C VAL A 280 2.90 -2.92 -11.98
N ALA A 281 2.71 -1.60 -12.10
CA ALA A 281 3.38 -0.64 -11.23
C ALA A 281 2.86 -0.67 -9.78
N ALA A 282 1.55 -0.93 -9.56
CA ALA A 282 1.00 -1.15 -8.22
C ALA A 282 1.59 -2.39 -7.54
N ILE A 283 1.62 -3.53 -8.25
CA ILE A 283 2.24 -4.77 -7.76
C ILE A 283 3.72 -4.51 -7.43
N THR A 284 4.49 -3.96 -8.37
CA THR A 284 5.90 -3.60 -8.18
C THR A 284 6.09 -2.68 -6.99
N GLY A 285 5.30 -1.60 -6.93
CA GLY A 285 5.37 -0.59 -5.88
C GLY A 285 5.10 -1.15 -4.49
N GLY A 286 4.18 -2.11 -4.38
CA GLY A 286 3.86 -2.79 -3.13
C GLY A 286 5.08 -3.53 -2.54
N LEU A 287 5.78 -4.32 -3.33
CA LEU A 287 6.96 -5.05 -2.87
C LEU A 287 8.19 -4.14 -2.74
N LEU A 288 8.37 -3.19 -3.67
CA LEU A 288 9.43 -2.19 -3.60
C LEU A 288 9.33 -1.38 -2.30
N GLY A 289 8.15 -0.81 -2.02
CA GLY A 289 7.91 -0.04 -0.82
C GLY A 289 8.08 -0.85 0.47
N ALA A 290 7.71 -2.14 0.43
CA ALA A 290 7.96 -3.09 1.53
C ALA A 290 9.46 -3.33 1.76
N LEU A 291 10.28 -3.28 0.72
CA LEU A 291 11.73 -3.44 0.81
C LEU A 291 12.41 -2.18 1.35
N VAL A 292 12.15 -1.04 0.70
CA VAL A 292 12.93 0.18 0.93
C VAL A 292 12.41 1.02 2.10
N GLY A 293 11.13 0.88 2.44
CA GLY A 293 10.42 1.72 3.41
C GLY A 293 9.93 3.04 2.80
N VAL A 294 9.03 3.73 3.52
CA VAL A 294 8.46 5.00 3.05
C VAL A 294 9.50 6.12 2.99
N ALA A 295 10.51 6.08 3.86
CA ALA A 295 11.58 7.06 3.87
C ALA A 295 12.40 7.10 2.56
N ALA A 296 12.40 6.01 1.80
CA ALA A 296 13.06 5.91 0.50
C ALA A 296 12.09 6.10 -0.69
N LEU A 297 10.84 6.46 -0.45
CA LEU A 297 9.90 6.82 -1.52
C LEU A 297 9.84 8.34 -1.70
N PRO A 298 9.53 8.85 -2.91
CA PRO A 298 9.52 10.29 -3.20
C PRO A 298 8.35 11.00 -2.50
N MET A 299 8.56 11.54 -1.30
CA MET A 299 7.55 12.24 -0.51
C MET A 299 6.74 13.32 -1.26
N PRO A 300 7.35 14.13 -2.18
CA PRO A 300 6.57 15.08 -2.96
C PRO A 300 5.49 14.44 -3.84
N LEU A 301 5.70 13.22 -4.33
CA LEU A 301 4.69 12.47 -5.09
C LEU A 301 3.71 11.78 -4.14
N LEU A 302 4.17 11.21 -3.02
CA LEU A 302 3.30 10.59 -2.03
C LEU A 302 2.26 11.55 -1.45
N ARG A 303 2.59 12.84 -1.35
CA ARG A 303 1.65 13.89 -0.89
C ARG A 303 0.55 14.19 -1.90
N GLN A 304 0.68 13.76 -3.14
CA GLN A 304 -0.29 13.98 -4.21
C GLN A 304 -1.21 12.77 -4.43
N VAL A 305 -0.81 11.56 -3.97
CA VAL A 305 -1.64 10.38 -4.18
C VAL A 305 -2.88 10.42 -3.30
N HIS A 306 -4.04 10.15 -3.90
CA HIS A 306 -5.34 10.12 -3.25
C HIS A 306 -6.33 9.28 -4.06
N GLY A 307 -7.50 9.03 -3.51
CA GLY A 307 -8.58 8.38 -4.25
C GLY A 307 -9.64 7.76 -3.34
N TRP A 308 -10.50 6.96 -3.93
CA TRP A 308 -11.55 6.28 -3.17
C TRP A 308 -10.97 5.49 -1.98
N PRO A 309 -11.60 5.52 -0.81
CA PRO A 309 -12.89 6.13 -0.44
C PRO A 309 -12.76 7.57 0.11
N GLY A 310 -11.93 8.40 -0.48
CA GLY A 310 -11.63 9.76 -0.06
C GLY A 310 -10.39 9.83 0.84
N TRP A 311 -9.48 8.86 0.72
CA TRP A 311 -8.20 8.83 1.44
C TRP A 311 -7.09 9.50 0.65
N ASP A 312 -6.14 10.05 1.39
CA ASP A 312 -4.84 10.50 0.90
C ASP A 312 -3.72 9.51 1.30
N GLY A 313 -2.50 9.76 0.83
CA GLY A 313 -1.34 8.94 1.17
C GLY A 313 -1.07 8.88 2.68
N ARG A 314 -1.32 9.97 3.42
CA ARG A 314 -1.16 10.01 4.88
C ARG A 314 -2.08 9.02 5.57
N GLU A 315 -3.36 9.03 5.18
CA GLU A 315 -4.38 8.16 5.76
C GLU A 315 -4.13 6.69 5.43
N LEU A 316 -3.76 6.40 4.17
CA LEU A 316 -3.42 5.04 3.74
C LEU A 316 -2.20 4.52 4.50
N GLY A 317 -1.12 5.31 4.60
CA GLY A 317 0.08 4.95 5.36
C GLY A 317 -0.18 4.79 6.86
N GLY A 318 -1.03 5.62 7.46
CA GLY A 318 -1.46 5.48 8.85
C GLY A 318 -2.17 4.13 9.10
N ARG A 319 -3.03 3.72 8.18
CA ARG A 319 -3.73 2.42 8.24
C ARG A 319 -2.77 1.24 8.06
N ALA A 320 -1.78 1.34 7.17
CA ALA A 320 -0.73 0.32 7.03
C ALA A 320 -0.04 0.04 8.37
N ARG A 321 0.31 1.10 9.10
CA ARG A 321 0.95 1.02 10.42
C ARG A 321 0.05 0.33 11.46
N VAL A 322 -1.23 0.69 11.48
CA VAL A 322 -2.23 0.08 12.36
C VAL A 322 -2.39 -1.41 12.05
N ILE A 323 -2.47 -1.78 10.77
CA ILE A 323 -2.59 -3.17 10.32
C ILE A 323 -1.38 -3.98 10.74
N ALA A 324 -0.17 -3.50 10.49
CA ALA A 324 1.06 -4.19 10.86
C ALA A 324 1.16 -4.44 12.38
N GLN A 325 0.59 -3.56 13.21
CA GLN A 325 0.51 -3.70 14.66
C GLN A 325 -0.67 -4.60 15.13
N GLY A 326 -1.40 -5.21 14.20
CA GLY A 326 -2.52 -6.11 14.53
C GLY A 326 -3.84 -5.44 14.87
N GLY A 327 -3.99 -4.16 14.56
CA GLY A 327 -5.19 -3.38 14.79
C GLY A 327 -4.92 -2.06 15.52
N PRO A 328 -5.97 -1.26 15.78
CA PRO A 328 -5.82 0.02 16.45
C PRO A 328 -5.31 -0.15 17.87
N GLY A 329 -4.38 0.72 18.26
CA GLY A 329 -3.88 0.79 19.63
C GLY A 329 -5.02 1.00 20.63
N ARG A 330 -5.00 0.24 21.71
CA ARG A 330 -5.98 0.41 22.79
C ARG A 330 -5.48 1.51 23.72
N ALA A 331 -6.29 2.56 23.89
CA ALA A 331 -5.99 3.59 24.89
C ALA A 331 -5.86 2.94 26.29
N GLY A 332 -4.85 3.36 27.03
CA GLY A 332 -4.64 2.88 28.42
C GLY A 332 -3.87 1.57 28.56
N ILE A 333 -3.30 0.99 27.52
CA ILE A 333 -2.34 -0.11 27.66
C ILE A 333 -1.07 0.45 28.34
N PRO A 334 -0.66 -0.08 29.52
CA PRO A 334 0.55 0.36 30.16
C PRO A 334 1.79 0.21 29.24
N GLY A 335 2.59 1.27 29.14
CA GLY A 335 3.79 1.25 28.30
C GLY A 335 3.57 1.58 26.83
N THR A 336 2.34 2.01 26.43
CA THR A 336 2.07 2.50 25.07
C THR A 336 1.32 3.83 25.06
N GLN A 337 1.52 4.59 23.99
CA GLN A 337 0.76 5.80 23.66
C GLN A 337 0.20 5.65 22.25
N THR A 338 -1.07 5.98 22.09
CA THR A 338 -1.74 5.91 20.78
C THR A 338 -1.70 7.29 20.12
N CYS A 339 -1.24 7.35 18.87
CA CYS A 339 -1.30 8.59 18.09
C CYS A 339 -2.75 9.05 17.92
N PRO A 340 -3.06 10.30 18.29
CA PRO A 340 -4.45 10.80 18.25
C PRO A 340 -5.00 10.95 16.83
N LEU A 341 -4.15 10.98 15.78
CA LEU A 341 -4.57 11.14 14.39
C LEU A 341 -4.73 9.81 13.67
N CYS A 342 -3.73 8.91 13.75
CA CYS A 342 -3.75 7.68 12.94
C CYS A 342 -4.03 6.40 13.75
N GLY A 343 -4.08 6.46 15.08
CA GLY A 343 -4.32 5.29 15.92
C GLY A 343 -3.14 4.33 16.10
N THR A 344 -1.96 4.63 15.53
CA THR A 344 -0.75 3.81 15.68
C THR A 344 -0.25 3.87 17.12
N SER A 345 0.08 2.71 17.70
CA SER A 345 0.70 2.63 19.02
C SER A 345 2.21 2.94 18.95
N GLY A 346 2.72 3.64 19.95
CA GLY A 346 4.13 4.01 20.06
C GLY A 346 4.59 4.08 21.50
N THR A 347 5.86 4.46 21.70
CA THR A 347 6.44 4.66 23.02
C THR A 347 5.79 5.85 23.70
N PRO A 348 5.37 5.73 24.98
CA PRO A 348 4.74 6.83 25.70
C PRO A 348 5.72 7.99 25.92
N ASN A 349 5.19 9.19 25.76
CA ASN A 349 5.87 10.39 26.20
C ASN A 349 5.01 11.11 27.26
N PRO A 350 5.25 10.87 28.56
CA PRO A 350 4.41 11.43 29.62
C PRO A 350 4.36 12.97 29.64
N ARG A 351 5.35 13.63 29.03
CA ARG A 351 5.38 15.10 28.92
C ARG A 351 4.49 15.63 27.81
N TYR A 352 4.27 14.82 26.77
CA TYR A 352 3.49 15.18 25.60
C TYR A 352 2.46 14.08 25.32
N PRO A 353 1.45 13.92 26.19
CA PRO A 353 0.50 12.80 26.12
C PRO A 353 -0.32 12.81 24.80
N ASP A 354 -0.53 13.98 24.21
CA ASP A 354 -1.32 14.17 22.99
C ASP A 354 -0.47 14.41 21.75
N HIS A 355 0.83 14.03 21.80
CA HIS A 355 1.68 14.18 20.63
C HIS A 355 1.28 13.20 19.51
N VAL A 356 1.40 13.68 18.27
CA VAL A 356 1.22 12.83 17.08
C VAL A 356 2.50 12.04 16.82
N CYS A 357 2.36 10.85 16.23
CA CYS A 357 3.52 10.03 15.85
C CYS A 357 4.34 10.70 14.74
N GLY A 358 5.61 10.28 14.58
CA GLY A 358 6.49 10.84 13.56
C GLY A 358 5.95 10.73 12.14
N TRP A 359 5.18 9.67 11.83
CA TRP A 359 4.49 9.55 10.55
C TRP A 359 3.53 10.72 10.31
N CYS A 360 2.61 10.98 11.25
CA CYS A 360 1.67 12.09 11.12
C CYS A 360 2.39 13.43 11.06
N ALA A 361 3.42 13.63 11.89
CA ALA A 361 4.21 14.87 11.93
C ALA A 361 4.92 15.18 10.59
N ALA A 362 5.26 14.17 9.79
CA ALA A 362 5.83 14.37 8.46
C ALA A 362 4.85 14.95 7.42
N TRP A 363 3.56 15.02 7.76
CA TRP A 363 2.50 15.57 6.90
C TRP A 363 1.99 16.95 7.33
N VAL A 364 2.79 17.65 8.10
CA VAL A 364 2.46 19.02 8.54
C VAL A 364 2.36 19.95 7.34
N THR A 365 1.33 20.81 7.39
CA THR A 365 1.07 21.89 6.44
C THR A 365 0.83 23.20 7.15
N ASP A 366 0.79 24.30 6.39
CA ASP A 366 0.22 25.57 6.82
C ASP A 366 -1.32 25.58 6.71
N GLU A 367 -1.91 26.73 6.96
CA GLU A 367 -3.36 27.00 6.90
C GLU A 367 -3.98 26.76 5.51
N ASP A 368 -3.19 26.86 4.44
CA ASP A 368 -3.61 26.70 3.05
C ASP A 368 -3.29 25.29 2.51
N GLY A 369 -2.76 24.38 3.35
CA GLY A 369 -2.41 23.02 2.98
C GLY A 369 -1.05 22.87 2.33
N ARG A 370 -0.21 23.93 2.29
CA ARG A 370 1.15 23.86 1.75
C ARG A 370 2.05 23.10 2.74
N PRO A 371 2.83 22.09 2.28
CA PRO A 371 3.75 21.35 3.13
C PRO A 371 4.78 22.24 3.84
N VAL A 372 5.09 21.89 5.09
CA VAL A 372 6.03 22.63 5.94
C VAL A 372 7.03 21.66 6.56
N ASP A 373 8.30 22.02 6.54
CA ASP A 373 9.36 21.33 7.26
C ASP A 373 9.65 22.02 8.59
N LEU A 374 9.77 21.23 9.65
CA LEU A 374 9.97 21.69 11.02
C LEU A 374 11.34 21.28 11.54
N PHE A 375 12.09 22.21 12.12
CA PHE A 375 13.44 21.97 12.64
C PHE A 375 13.71 22.67 13.96
N ASN A 376 14.80 22.26 14.63
CA ASN A 376 15.41 23.11 15.64
C ASN A 376 16.09 24.32 14.99
N ALA A 377 15.91 25.51 15.55
CA ALA A 377 16.50 26.75 15.02
C ALA A 377 18.03 26.76 15.11
N SER A 378 18.58 26.04 16.09
CA SER A 378 20.01 25.92 16.31
C SER A 378 20.35 24.59 17.02
N PHE A 379 21.64 24.30 17.19
CA PHE A 379 22.08 23.15 17.95
C PHE A 379 21.69 23.20 19.43
N SER A 380 21.44 24.42 19.96
CA SER A 380 20.94 24.63 21.31
C SER A 380 19.42 24.59 21.45
N GLY A 381 18.70 24.31 20.35
CA GLY A 381 17.26 24.20 20.31
C GLY A 381 16.56 25.35 19.56
N GLY A 382 15.33 25.63 19.96
CA GLY A 382 14.45 26.57 19.31
C GLY A 382 13.56 25.94 18.24
N TYR A 383 12.50 26.64 17.84
CA TYR A 383 11.56 26.22 16.82
C TYR A 383 11.76 27.02 15.53
N LEU A 384 11.89 26.35 14.41
CA LEU A 384 11.96 26.94 13.08
C LEU A 384 11.10 26.12 12.10
N ALA A 385 10.38 26.82 11.24
CA ALA A 385 9.59 26.22 10.18
C ALA A 385 9.90 26.89 8.83
N ARG A 386 10.01 26.10 7.78
CA ARG A 386 10.23 26.56 6.41
C ARG A 386 9.39 25.75 5.44
N TYR A 387 9.11 26.31 4.29
CA TYR A 387 8.62 25.53 3.16
C TYR A 387 9.74 24.69 2.53
N PRO A 388 9.40 23.62 1.78
CA PRO A 388 10.40 22.75 1.13
C PRO A 388 11.35 23.48 0.16
N ASP A 389 10.93 24.65 -0.37
CA ASP A 389 11.78 25.52 -1.22
C ASP A 389 12.77 26.40 -0.41
N GLY A 390 12.77 26.24 0.93
CA GLY A 390 13.62 27.00 1.85
C GLY A 390 13.05 28.37 2.25
N SER A 391 11.95 28.82 1.65
CA SER A 391 11.33 30.09 2.00
C SER A 391 10.71 30.05 3.42
N PRO A 392 10.62 31.20 4.13
CA PRO A 392 10.01 31.26 5.45
C PRO A 392 8.54 30.81 5.44
N ALA A 393 8.15 30.01 6.42
CA ALA A 393 6.76 29.60 6.60
C ALA A 393 5.85 30.79 6.98
N SER A 394 4.52 30.60 6.88
CA SER A 394 3.54 31.61 7.25
C SER A 394 3.69 32.07 8.70
N ALA A 395 3.16 33.25 9.02
CA ALA A 395 3.22 33.80 10.38
C ALA A 395 2.55 32.87 11.42
N GLN A 396 1.48 32.17 11.05
CA GLN A 396 0.81 31.22 11.93
C GLN A 396 1.71 30.02 12.23
N VAL A 397 2.33 29.45 11.19
CA VAL A 397 3.27 28.33 11.33
C VAL A 397 4.50 28.74 12.12
N ALA A 398 5.06 29.93 11.86
CA ALA A 398 6.19 30.46 12.64
C ALA A 398 5.85 30.65 14.12
N ALA A 399 4.57 30.91 14.46
CA ALA A 399 4.06 30.96 15.82
C ALA A 399 3.71 29.56 16.41
N GLY A 400 4.00 28.47 15.68
CA GLY A 400 3.78 27.09 16.13
C GLY A 400 2.38 26.56 15.87
N ARG A 401 1.55 27.21 15.06
CA ARG A 401 0.26 26.68 14.63
C ARG A 401 0.42 25.99 13.28
N VAL A 402 0.12 24.72 13.25
CA VAL A 402 0.30 23.85 12.06
C VAL A 402 -0.96 23.04 11.82
N TRP A 403 -1.10 22.44 10.63
CA TRP A 403 -2.25 21.62 10.28
C TRP A 403 -1.81 20.23 9.76
N ILE A 404 -2.63 19.24 10.00
CA ILE A 404 -2.48 17.89 9.43
C ILE A 404 -3.87 17.42 9.00
N GLY A 405 -4.08 17.24 7.68
CA GLY A 405 -5.39 16.85 7.14
C GLY A 405 -6.50 17.86 7.48
N GLY A 406 -6.18 19.15 7.53
CA GLY A 406 -7.10 20.22 7.90
C GLY A 406 -7.34 20.40 9.40
N GLU A 407 -6.86 19.48 10.26
CA GLU A 407 -6.95 19.60 11.73
C GLU A 407 -5.85 20.55 12.25
N PRO A 408 -6.18 21.62 12.99
CA PRO A 408 -5.20 22.52 13.59
C PRO A 408 -4.51 21.87 14.79
N LEU A 409 -3.19 22.00 14.85
CA LEU A 409 -2.31 21.42 15.85
C LEU A 409 -1.29 22.45 16.32
N ARG A 410 -0.57 22.14 17.38
CA ARG A 410 0.54 22.94 17.90
C ARG A 410 1.86 22.22 17.69
N ALA A 411 2.81 22.91 17.07
CA ALA A 411 4.21 22.50 16.96
C ALA A 411 5.08 23.37 17.87
N GLY A 412 6.13 22.78 18.40
CA GLY A 412 7.10 23.49 19.22
C GLY A 412 8.32 22.65 19.54
N GLU A 413 9.31 23.27 20.16
CA GLU A 413 10.52 22.59 20.61
C GLU A 413 10.20 21.56 21.71
N ALA A 414 10.73 20.37 21.57
CA ALA A 414 10.72 19.36 22.63
C ALA A 414 11.86 19.59 23.62
N ARG A 415 11.64 19.33 24.92
CA ARG A 415 12.56 19.68 26.02
C ARG A 415 14.01 19.21 25.86
N PHE A 416 14.25 18.14 25.13
CA PHE A 416 15.59 17.57 24.94
C PHE A 416 16.05 17.64 23.47
N GLY A 417 15.51 18.59 22.71
CA GLY A 417 15.74 18.78 21.27
C GLY A 417 14.71 18.03 20.42
N GLY A 418 14.65 18.41 19.14
CA GLY A 418 13.62 17.97 18.21
C GLY A 418 12.35 18.82 18.30
N ILE A 419 11.38 18.49 17.43
CA ILE A 419 10.09 19.17 17.37
C ILE A 419 9.00 18.20 17.79
N VAL A 420 8.07 18.66 18.62
CA VAL A 420 6.85 17.94 18.98
C VAL A 420 5.65 18.62 18.34
N VAL A 421 4.77 17.82 17.73
CA VAL A 421 3.46 18.26 17.23
C VAL A 421 2.39 17.57 18.07
N GLN A 422 1.43 18.32 18.57
CA GLN A 422 0.38 17.79 19.46
C GLN A 422 -0.96 18.49 19.23
N ARG A 423 -2.06 17.85 19.63
CA ARG A 423 -3.37 18.49 19.65
C ARG A 423 -3.32 19.72 20.57
N GLN A 424 -4.07 20.76 20.19
CA GLN A 424 -4.31 21.87 21.13
C GLN A 424 -5.28 21.36 22.20
N GLU A 425 -4.93 21.54 23.48
CA GLU A 425 -5.93 21.46 24.54
C GLU A 425 -6.97 22.56 24.25
N GLU A 426 -8.23 22.18 24.09
CA GLU A 426 -9.30 23.15 24.15
C GLU A 426 -9.21 23.81 25.53
N THR A 427 -8.87 25.10 25.56
CA THR A 427 -8.90 25.90 26.77
C THR A 427 -10.36 25.88 27.27
N ARG A 428 -10.60 25.08 28.33
CA ARG A 428 -11.89 25.05 29.03
C ARG A 428 -12.11 26.37 29.75
#